data_8422e6863027b065fbdfb642799ba166
#
_entry.id   8422e6863027b065fbdfb642799ba166
#
_cell.length_a   1.000
_cell.length_b   1.000
_cell.length_c   1.000
_cell.angle_alpha   90.00
_cell.angle_beta   90.00
_cell.angle_gamma   90.00
#
_symmetry.space_group_name_H-M   'P 1'
#
loop_
_entity.id
_entity.type
_entity.pdbx_description
1 polymer ?
#
loop_
_entity_poly.entity_id
_entity_poly.type
_entity_poly.pdbx_seq_one_letter_code
_entity_poly.pdbx_strand_id
1 'polypeptide(L)'
;DPTIRIDFIYTNQELFFDGDREQLNRVFLNLIKNSIESIQQKAEKVSDFNKNISIELNDFGSHISLIINDNGIGFNNLNNNIKEILNPYFTTKKDGTGLGLSIVNKIINDHNGNIEFIPKTDGAIIKIIFSK
;
A
#
# COMPACT_ATOMS: atom_id res chain seq x y z
N ASP A 1 6.90 13.71 6.69
CA ASP A 1 6.02 14.58 7.45
C ASP A 1 5.95 14.07 8.91
N PRO A 2 6.45 14.84 9.90
CA PRO A 2 6.44 14.40 11.28
C PRO A 2 5.05 14.33 11.90
N THR A 3 4.03 14.82 11.22
CA THR A 3 2.65 14.79 11.73
C THR A 3 1.88 13.53 11.33
N ILE A 4 2.47 12.68 10.49
CA ILE A 4 1.83 11.43 10.10
C ILE A 4 2.13 10.35 11.15
N ARG A 5 1.08 9.80 11.74
CA ARG A 5 1.21 8.68 12.65
C ARG A 5 1.21 7.37 11.87
N ILE A 6 2.15 6.49 12.18
CA ILE A 6 2.23 5.17 11.58
C ILE A 6 2.11 4.13 12.69
N ASP A 7 1.08 3.30 12.62
CA ASP A 7 0.82 2.24 13.58
C ASP A 7 1.11 0.88 12.95
N PHE A 8 1.87 0.05 13.66
CA PHE A 8 2.13 -1.33 13.27
C PHE A 8 1.32 -2.26 14.15
N ILE A 9 0.56 -3.16 13.53
CA ILE A 9 -0.24 -4.18 14.21
C ILE A 9 0.24 -5.54 13.72
N TYR A 10 0.79 -6.36 14.60
CA TYR A 10 1.31 -7.66 14.25
C TYR A 10 1.09 -8.66 15.38
N THR A 11 1.11 -9.95 15.03
CA THR A 11 1.02 -11.01 16.02
C THR A 11 2.35 -11.13 16.76
N ASN A 12 2.32 -11.58 18.05
CA ASN A 12 3.52 -11.72 18.88
C ASN A 12 4.42 -12.89 18.48
N GLN A 13 4.13 -13.58 17.40
CA GLN A 13 4.90 -14.71 16.92
C GLN A 13 5.86 -14.27 15.81
N GLU A 14 7.04 -14.88 15.79
CA GLU A 14 7.95 -14.70 14.67
C GLU A 14 7.30 -15.22 13.41
N LEU A 15 7.43 -14.44 12.35
CA LEU A 15 6.84 -14.75 11.06
C LEU A 15 7.97 -15.01 10.07
N PHE A 16 7.96 -16.19 9.47
CA PHE A 16 8.93 -16.56 8.46
C PHE A 16 8.25 -16.74 7.11
N PHE A 17 8.88 -16.18 6.10
CA PHE A 17 8.40 -16.25 4.73
C PHE A 17 9.59 -16.34 3.78
N ASP A 18 9.55 -17.31 2.86
CA ASP A 18 10.58 -17.49 1.85
C ASP A 18 10.41 -16.45 0.74
N GLY A 19 11.36 -15.54 0.64
CA GLY A 19 11.28 -14.50 -0.38
C GLY A 19 12.58 -13.74 -0.54
N ASP A 20 12.62 -12.91 -1.58
CA ASP A 20 13.76 -12.02 -1.83
C ASP A 20 13.61 -10.79 -0.96
N ARG A 21 14.54 -10.65 -0.02
CA ARG A 21 14.50 -9.58 0.98
C ARG A 21 14.53 -8.18 0.34
N GLU A 22 15.40 -8.00 -0.67
CA GLU A 22 15.51 -6.70 -1.33
C GLU A 22 14.26 -6.33 -2.10
N GLN A 23 13.68 -7.30 -2.82
CA GLN A 23 12.44 -7.09 -3.58
C GLN A 23 11.26 -6.82 -2.66
N LEU A 24 11.12 -7.55 -1.56
CA LEU A 24 10.05 -7.33 -0.59
C LEU A 24 10.18 -5.99 0.10
N ASN A 25 11.39 -5.57 0.45
CA ASN A 25 11.62 -4.22 0.97
C ASN A 25 11.20 -3.15 -0.04
N ARG A 26 11.45 -3.37 -1.31
CA ARG A 26 11.05 -2.46 -2.38
C ARG A 26 9.52 -2.31 -2.46
N VAL A 27 8.80 -3.43 -2.31
CA VAL A 27 7.33 -3.41 -2.22
C VAL A 27 6.88 -2.54 -1.06
N PHE A 28 7.41 -2.80 0.13
CA PHE A 28 7.06 -2.05 1.34
C PHE A 28 7.30 -0.56 1.18
N LEU A 29 8.49 -0.18 0.75
CA LEU A 29 8.86 1.23 0.62
C LEU A 29 7.98 1.95 -0.40
N ASN A 30 7.67 1.30 -1.52
CA ASN A 30 6.79 1.88 -2.53
C ASN A 30 5.39 2.11 -1.99
N LEU A 31 4.83 1.14 -1.28
CA LEU A 31 3.47 1.24 -0.76
C LEU A 31 3.36 2.29 0.35
N ILE A 32 4.34 2.33 1.27
CA ILE A 32 4.35 3.35 2.33
C ILE A 32 4.52 4.74 1.74
N LYS A 33 5.42 4.90 0.76
CA LYS A 33 5.61 6.17 0.07
C LYS A 33 4.31 6.64 -0.59
N ASN A 34 3.60 5.74 -1.26
CA ASN A 34 2.32 6.07 -1.89
C ASN A 34 1.28 6.53 -0.85
N SER A 35 1.23 5.88 0.30
CA SER A 35 0.32 6.27 1.37
C SER A 35 0.67 7.65 1.93
N ILE A 36 1.95 7.94 2.13
CA ILE A 36 2.41 9.26 2.59
C ILE A 36 2.04 10.35 1.58
N GLU A 37 2.30 10.11 0.30
CA GLU A 37 1.98 11.06 -0.77
C GLU A 37 0.46 11.29 -0.87
N SER A 38 -0.34 10.25 -0.70
CA SER A 38 -1.80 10.35 -0.68
C SER A 38 -2.29 11.25 0.44
N ILE A 39 -1.71 11.13 1.63
CA ILE A 39 -2.03 11.99 2.77
C ILE A 39 -1.59 13.42 2.50
N GLN A 40 -0.40 13.61 1.94
CA GLN A 40 0.10 14.95 1.61
C GLN A 40 -0.77 15.64 0.57
N GLN A 41 -1.26 14.93 -0.43
CA GLN A 41 -2.19 15.48 -1.41
C GLN A 41 -3.51 15.89 -0.76
N LYS A 42 -4.04 15.08 0.16
CA LYS A 42 -5.24 15.44 0.91
C LYS A 42 -5.02 16.69 1.76
N ALA A 43 -3.84 16.80 2.36
CA ALA A 43 -3.49 17.95 3.22
C ALA A 43 -3.47 19.28 2.47
N GLU A 44 -3.31 19.27 1.15
CA GLU A 44 -3.40 20.46 0.32
C GLU A 44 -4.83 21.00 0.25
N LYS A 45 -5.84 20.15 0.44
CA LYS A 45 -7.26 20.50 0.32
C LYS A 45 -7.99 20.55 1.66
N VAL A 46 -7.55 19.75 2.63
CA VAL A 46 -8.16 19.64 3.95
C VAL A 46 -7.12 20.01 4.98
N SER A 47 -7.35 21.11 5.70
CA SER A 47 -6.32 21.69 6.57
C SER A 47 -6.16 20.99 7.90
N ASP A 48 -7.16 20.29 8.39
CA ASP A 48 -7.13 19.81 9.78
C ASP A 48 -7.74 18.42 9.88
N PHE A 49 -6.89 17.39 9.78
CA PHE A 49 -7.30 16.01 9.98
C PHE A 49 -6.15 15.21 10.59
N ASN A 50 -6.50 14.15 11.30
CA ASN A 50 -5.52 13.24 11.89
C ASN A 50 -4.93 12.35 10.80
N LYS A 51 -3.66 12.60 10.44
CA LYS A 51 -2.95 11.85 9.39
C LYS A 51 -2.50 10.52 9.93
N ASN A 52 -2.96 9.44 9.35
CA ASN A 52 -2.75 8.12 9.91
C ASN A 52 -2.53 7.05 8.82
N ILE A 53 -1.53 6.20 9.05
CA ILE A 53 -1.26 5.01 8.26
C ILE A 53 -1.19 3.84 9.24
N SER A 54 -1.96 2.79 9.00
CA SER A 54 -1.83 1.56 9.78
C SER A 54 -1.33 0.43 8.88
N ILE A 55 -0.45 -0.38 9.42
CA ILE A 55 0.13 -1.53 8.73
C ILE A 55 -0.14 -2.76 9.60
N GLU A 56 -0.90 -3.70 9.07
CA GLU A 56 -1.29 -4.90 9.79
C GLU A 56 -0.72 -6.12 9.11
N LEU A 57 -0.07 -6.98 9.88
CA LEU A 57 0.55 -8.21 9.39
C LEU A 57 -0.01 -9.39 10.17
N ASN A 58 -0.58 -10.36 9.46
CA ASN A 58 -1.18 -11.55 10.04
C ASN A 58 -0.65 -12.80 9.37
N ASP A 59 -0.33 -13.81 10.19
CA ASP A 59 0.04 -15.14 9.73
C ASP A 59 -1.12 -16.10 9.99
N PHE A 60 -1.71 -16.62 8.92
CA PHE A 60 -2.82 -17.57 8.98
C PHE A 60 -2.39 -19.02 8.78
N GLY A 61 -1.09 -19.30 8.78
CA GLY A 61 -0.56 -20.65 8.55
C GLY A 61 -0.36 -20.97 7.09
N SER A 62 -1.42 -20.98 6.30
CA SER A 62 -1.36 -21.26 4.87
C SER A 62 -0.97 -20.03 4.05
N HIS A 63 -1.15 -18.85 4.61
CA HIS A 63 -0.83 -17.58 3.94
C HIS A 63 -0.55 -16.49 4.95
N ILE A 64 0.10 -15.43 4.48
CA ILE A 64 0.36 -14.21 5.23
C ILE A 64 -0.41 -13.08 4.59
N SER A 65 -1.09 -12.25 5.38
CA SER A 65 -1.74 -11.04 4.88
C SER A 65 -1.04 -9.80 5.39
N LEU A 66 -0.87 -8.83 4.51
CA LEU A 66 -0.37 -7.50 4.82
C LEU A 66 -1.42 -6.49 4.41
N ILE A 67 -1.86 -5.66 5.33
CA ILE A 67 -2.89 -4.64 5.07
C ILE A 67 -2.29 -3.27 5.38
N ILE A 68 -2.29 -2.38 4.40
CA ILE A 68 -1.87 -1.00 4.56
C ILE A 68 -3.11 -0.11 4.38
N ASN A 69 -3.43 0.63 5.42
CA ASN A 69 -4.62 1.47 5.48
C ASN A 69 -4.20 2.91 5.74
N ASP A 70 -4.55 3.83 4.84
CA ASP A 70 -4.28 5.25 5.02
C ASP A 70 -5.56 6.07 4.91
N ASN A 71 -5.53 7.27 5.47
CA ASN A 71 -6.64 8.22 5.39
C ASN A 71 -6.33 9.40 4.46
N GLY A 72 -5.63 9.13 3.37
CA GLY A 72 -5.34 10.11 2.32
C GLY A 72 -6.49 10.32 1.34
N ILE A 73 -6.17 10.69 0.11
CA ILE A 73 -7.19 10.97 -0.92
C ILE A 73 -7.88 9.70 -1.45
N GLY A 74 -7.27 8.53 -1.29
CA GLY A 74 -7.84 7.28 -1.74
C GLY A 74 -7.84 7.11 -3.27
N PHE A 75 -8.72 6.22 -3.74
CA PHE A 75 -8.83 5.87 -5.15
C PHE A 75 -10.00 6.58 -5.84
N ASN A 76 -10.65 7.55 -5.18
CA ASN A 76 -11.85 8.20 -5.71
C ASN A 76 -11.62 8.99 -6.99
N ASN A 77 -10.37 9.42 -7.23
CA ASN A 77 -10.00 10.18 -8.42
C ASN A 77 -9.81 9.31 -9.67
N LEU A 78 -9.97 8.00 -9.54
CA LEU A 78 -9.65 7.05 -10.60
C LEU A 78 -10.86 6.59 -11.40
N ASN A 79 -12.05 7.16 -11.17
CA ASN A 79 -13.28 6.86 -11.90
C ASN A 79 -13.57 5.35 -12.00
N ASN A 80 -13.34 4.61 -10.92
CA ASN A 80 -13.51 3.16 -10.84
C ASN A 80 -12.50 2.33 -11.67
N ASN A 81 -11.46 2.94 -12.22
CA ASN A 81 -10.43 2.25 -13.00
C ASN A 81 -9.25 1.81 -12.11
N ILE A 82 -9.55 1.11 -11.03
CA ILE A 82 -8.53 0.64 -10.08
C ILE A 82 -7.47 -0.24 -10.78
N LYS A 83 -7.88 -1.02 -11.78
CA LYS A 83 -6.96 -1.89 -12.52
C LYS A 83 -5.88 -1.13 -13.26
N GLU A 84 -6.14 0.12 -13.66
CA GLU A 84 -5.15 0.94 -14.36
C GLU A 84 -3.99 1.34 -13.47
N ILE A 85 -4.16 1.31 -12.14
CA ILE A 85 -3.10 1.60 -11.17
C ILE A 85 -1.88 0.69 -11.40
N LEU A 86 -2.12 -0.53 -11.85
CA LEU A 86 -1.08 -1.53 -12.09
C LEU A 86 -0.43 -1.40 -13.46
N ASN A 87 -0.96 -0.57 -14.35
CA ASN A 87 -0.37 -0.38 -15.67
C ASN A 87 0.92 0.43 -15.58
N PRO A 88 1.96 0.07 -16.36
CA PRO A 88 3.16 0.88 -16.43
C PRO A 88 2.84 2.32 -16.85
N TYR A 89 3.55 3.27 -16.26
CA TYR A 89 3.42 4.72 -16.51
C TYR A 89 2.11 5.35 -16.04
N PHE A 90 1.18 4.59 -15.45
CA PHE A 90 0.00 5.19 -14.84
C PHE A 90 0.40 5.96 -13.58
N THR A 91 -0.02 7.22 -13.47
CA THR A 91 0.18 8.01 -12.25
C THR A 91 -0.82 9.14 -12.17
N THR A 92 -1.28 9.42 -10.94
CA THR A 92 -2.04 10.62 -10.61
C THR A 92 -1.13 11.69 -9.98
N LYS A 93 0.16 11.38 -9.82
CA LYS A 93 1.13 12.26 -9.19
C LYS A 93 1.82 13.12 -10.24
N LYS A 94 2.06 14.37 -9.88
CA LYS A 94 2.67 15.36 -10.77
C LYS A 94 4.07 14.95 -11.24
N ASP A 95 4.86 14.33 -10.36
CA ASP A 95 6.24 13.93 -10.62
C ASP A 95 6.43 12.41 -10.63
N GLY A 96 5.35 11.65 -10.67
CA GLY A 96 5.42 10.20 -10.65
C GLY A 96 5.70 9.60 -12.02
N THR A 97 6.48 8.52 -12.05
CA THR A 97 6.79 7.79 -13.30
C THR A 97 5.70 6.82 -13.70
N GLY A 98 4.81 6.44 -12.77
CA GLY A 98 3.78 5.43 -12.99
C GLY A 98 4.30 4.01 -12.99
N LEU A 99 5.56 3.77 -12.58
CA LEU A 99 6.16 2.44 -12.57
C LEU A 99 6.10 1.75 -11.21
N GLY A 100 5.93 2.51 -10.12
CA GLY A 100 6.03 1.98 -8.76
C GLY A 100 5.07 0.82 -8.48
N LEU A 101 3.79 0.98 -8.79
CA LEU A 101 2.79 -0.06 -8.51
C LEU A 101 2.87 -1.24 -9.50
N SER A 102 3.29 -1.02 -10.75
CA SER A 102 3.51 -2.13 -11.67
C SER A 102 4.67 -3.00 -11.25
N ILE A 103 5.74 -2.40 -10.73
CA ILE A 103 6.89 -3.13 -10.17
C ILE A 103 6.46 -3.91 -8.92
N VAL A 104 5.68 -3.28 -8.05
CA VAL A 104 5.13 -3.94 -6.85
C VAL A 104 4.32 -5.17 -7.25
N ASN A 105 3.42 -5.03 -8.22
CA ASN A 105 2.58 -6.13 -8.67
C ASN A 105 3.42 -7.29 -9.21
N LYS A 106 4.45 -6.99 -9.98
CA LYS A 106 5.37 -8.01 -10.51
C LYS A 106 6.07 -8.78 -9.39
N ILE A 107 6.61 -8.06 -8.41
CA ILE A 107 7.32 -8.69 -7.27
C ILE A 107 6.36 -9.58 -6.48
N ILE A 108 5.15 -9.09 -6.21
CA ILE A 108 4.15 -9.85 -5.47
C ILE A 108 3.77 -11.13 -6.23
N ASN A 109 3.55 -11.03 -7.54
CA ASN A 109 3.24 -12.20 -8.36
C ASN A 109 4.40 -13.20 -8.39
N ASP A 110 5.64 -12.74 -8.45
CA ASP A 110 6.83 -13.59 -8.42
C ASP A 110 6.97 -14.32 -7.08
N HIS A 111 6.33 -13.84 -6.03
CA HIS A 111 6.33 -14.43 -4.69
C HIS A 111 5.04 -15.19 -4.36
N ASN A 112 4.29 -15.59 -5.38
CA ASN A 112 3.01 -16.30 -5.22
C ASN A 112 2.00 -15.50 -4.39
N GLY A 113 2.00 -14.20 -4.57
CA GLY A 113 1.12 -13.31 -3.87
C GLY A 113 0.06 -12.69 -4.77
N ASN A 114 -0.86 -12.00 -4.13
CA ASN A 114 -1.93 -11.27 -4.79
C ASN A 114 -2.12 -9.92 -4.09
N ILE A 115 -2.42 -8.88 -4.86
CA ILE A 115 -2.66 -7.53 -4.33
C ILE A 115 -4.08 -7.10 -4.65
N GLU A 116 -4.75 -6.51 -3.66
CA GLU A 116 -6.08 -5.94 -3.81
C GLU A 116 -6.06 -4.47 -3.38
N PHE A 117 -6.71 -3.63 -4.15
CA PHE A 117 -6.93 -2.22 -3.82
C PHE A 117 -8.38 -2.07 -3.40
N ILE A 118 -8.61 -1.75 -2.13
CA ILE A 118 -9.95 -1.69 -1.56
C ILE A 118 -10.29 -0.22 -1.29
N PRO A 119 -11.24 0.37 -2.03
CA PRO A 119 -11.65 1.75 -1.77
C PRO A 119 -12.40 1.86 -0.46
N LYS A 120 -12.21 2.98 0.22
CA LYS A 120 -12.99 3.34 1.40
C LYS A 120 -13.32 4.83 1.34
N THR A 121 -14.23 5.29 2.19
CA THR A 121 -14.74 6.67 2.15
C THR A 121 -13.62 7.70 2.34
N ASP A 122 -12.71 7.48 3.31
CA ASP A 122 -11.69 8.45 3.69
C ASP A 122 -10.29 7.87 3.56
N GLY A 123 -9.92 7.43 2.37
CA GLY A 123 -8.58 6.93 2.14
C GLY A 123 -8.55 5.68 1.28
N ALA A 124 -7.56 4.83 1.53
CA ALA A 124 -7.32 3.62 0.74
C ALA A 124 -6.85 2.47 1.62
N ILE A 125 -7.23 1.27 1.22
CA ILE A 125 -6.74 0.02 1.82
C ILE A 125 -6.06 -0.78 0.72
N ILE A 126 -4.84 -1.20 0.98
CA ILE A 126 -4.11 -2.12 0.10
C ILE A 126 -3.90 -3.42 0.88
N LYS A 127 -4.37 -4.52 0.31
CA LYS A 127 -4.23 -5.84 0.93
C LYS A 127 -3.36 -6.73 0.05
N ILE A 128 -2.34 -7.32 0.64
CA ILE A 128 -1.46 -8.26 -0.04
C ILE A 128 -1.55 -9.60 0.68
N ILE A 129 -1.71 -10.67 -0.08
CA ILE A 129 -1.73 -12.03 0.44
C ILE A 129 -0.60 -12.79 -0.22
N PHE A 130 0.25 -13.41 0.59
CA PHE A 130 1.31 -14.31 0.12
C PHE A 130 0.96 -15.73 0.55
N SER A 131 0.94 -16.65 -0.40
CA SER A 131 0.80 -18.08 -0.09
C SER A 131 2.11 -18.64 0.43
N LYS A 132 2.04 -19.44 1.47
CA LYS A 132 3.21 -20.11 2.02
C LYS A 132 3.51 -21.42 1.30
#